data_5fc00b5ba65ca0419eedee3db8fa6930
#
_entry.id   5fc00b5ba65ca0419eedee3db8fa6930
#
_cell.length_a   1.000
_cell.length_b   1.000
_cell.length_c   1.000
_cell.angle_alpha   90.00
_cell.angle_beta   90.00
_cell.angle_gamma   90.00
#
_symmetry.space_group_name_H-M   'P 1'
#
loop_
_entity.id
_entity.type
_entity.pdbx_description
1 polymer ?
#
loop_
_entity_poly.entity_id
_entity_poly.type
_entity_poly.pdbx_seq_one_letter_code
_entity_poly.pdbx_strand_id
1 'polypeptide(L)'
;IMDTANLNATAAGGDSSLPVVTWKMGSVWGAGNVHFTVDQRFAELVSQLTDGRFIITNYSEGELCSASQLFDFVSQGTVECGGDWGGYWSGKDTAFELLSTIMDDFTALDYYTWIYEAGGMDCYKEMYGQYNMEYFPLVTNPSESGIRSVSPITSIEDMQHMKIRLGGVMAGKAAQKLGINITTVAASELYESLQRGVIDGG
;
A
#
# COMPACT_ATOMS: atom_id res chain seq x y z
N ILE A 1 2.44 17.79 -12.80
CA ILE A 1 1.25 17.31 -13.56
C ILE A 1 1.80 16.89 -14.91
N MET A 2 2.07 15.59 -15.08
CA MET A 2 2.43 15.06 -16.40
C MET A 2 1.20 15.19 -17.30
N ASP A 3 1.41 15.81 -18.46
CA ASP A 3 0.39 15.97 -19.47
C ASP A 3 -0.04 14.60 -20.00
N THR A 4 -1.26 14.18 -19.67
CA THR A 4 -1.84 12.91 -20.12
C THR A 4 -2.09 12.87 -21.63
N ALA A 5 -1.88 13.96 -22.35
CA ALA A 5 -2.10 14.06 -23.79
C ALA A 5 -1.07 13.30 -24.66
N ASN A 6 0.06 12.89 -24.10
CA ASN A 6 1.12 12.18 -24.82
C ASN A 6 1.16 10.66 -24.63
N LEU A 7 0.21 10.07 -23.92
CA LEU A 7 0.08 8.61 -23.81
C LEU A 7 -0.63 7.97 -25.02
N ASN A 8 -1.00 8.76 -26.02
CA ASN A 8 -1.42 8.29 -27.34
C ASN A 8 -0.23 8.04 -28.30
N ALA A 9 0.94 7.67 -27.78
CA ALA A 9 1.94 7.05 -28.62
C ALA A 9 1.30 5.77 -29.19
N THR A 10 1.00 5.81 -30.48
CA THR A 10 0.60 4.65 -31.26
C THR A 10 1.52 3.50 -30.90
N ALA A 11 1.01 2.51 -30.17
CA ALA A 11 1.72 1.26 -29.94
C ALA A 11 2.12 0.75 -31.32
N ALA A 12 3.42 0.68 -31.57
CA ALA A 12 3.93 0.06 -32.77
C ALA A 12 3.37 -1.36 -32.76
N GLY A 13 2.66 -1.74 -33.84
CA GLY A 13 1.83 -2.93 -33.91
C GLY A 13 2.49 -4.13 -33.25
N GLY A 14 1.95 -4.52 -32.11
CA GLY A 14 2.48 -5.62 -31.33
C GLY A 14 2.41 -6.91 -32.15
N ASP A 15 3.41 -7.76 -32.03
CA ASP A 15 3.42 -9.05 -32.69
C ASP A 15 2.19 -9.87 -32.29
N SER A 16 1.23 -10.02 -33.20
CA SER A 16 -0.04 -10.72 -32.96
C SER A 16 0.13 -12.21 -32.65
N SER A 17 1.34 -12.75 -32.71
CA SER A 17 1.64 -14.14 -32.36
C SER A 17 1.85 -14.37 -30.86
N LEU A 18 2.03 -13.32 -30.04
CA LEU A 18 2.23 -13.46 -28.60
C LEU A 18 0.93 -13.88 -27.91
N PRO A 19 0.99 -14.77 -26.90
CA PRO A 19 -0.18 -15.23 -26.20
C PRO A 19 -0.85 -14.10 -25.38
N VAL A 20 -2.15 -14.24 -25.12
CA VAL A 20 -2.85 -13.41 -24.14
C VAL A 20 -2.55 -13.96 -22.75
N VAL A 21 -2.14 -13.07 -21.86
CA VAL A 21 -1.87 -13.36 -20.44
C VAL A 21 -2.97 -12.73 -19.60
N THR A 22 -3.50 -13.49 -18.65
CA THR A 22 -4.51 -12.99 -17.70
C THR A 22 -4.04 -13.23 -16.28
N TRP A 23 -4.04 -12.17 -15.46
CA TRP A 23 -3.69 -12.22 -14.06
C TRP A 23 -4.85 -11.73 -13.19
N LYS A 24 -4.87 -12.19 -11.94
CA LYS A 24 -5.68 -11.63 -10.86
C LYS A 24 -4.78 -10.78 -9.97
N MET A 25 -5.25 -9.60 -9.62
CA MET A 25 -4.60 -8.70 -8.68
C MET A 25 -5.51 -8.53 -7.47
N GLY A 26 -5.09 -9.09 -6.33
CA GLY A 26 -5.75 -8.79 -5.05
C GLY A 26 -5.31 -7.44 -4.52
N SER A 27 -6.14 -6.80 -3.71
CA SER A 27 -5.81 -5.52 -3.05
C SER A 27 -6.08 -5.61 -1.55
N VAL A 28 -5.24 -4.95 -0.77
CA VAL A 28 -5.53 -4.73 0.66
C VAL A 28 -6.50 -3.57 0.88
N TRP A 29 -6.91 -2.91 -0.19
CA TRP A 29 -7.78 -1.75 -0.15
C TRP A 29 -9.22 -2.11 -0.54
N GLY A 30 -10.19 -1.60 0.23
CA GLY A 30 -11.61 -1.73 -0.12
C GLY A 30 -11.97 -0.94 -1.39
N ALA A 31 -13.04 -1.33 -2.08
CA ALA A 31 -13.47 -0.79 -3.38
C ALA A 31 -13.66 0.76 -3.40
N GLY A 32 -13.98 1.38 -2.26
CA GLY A 32 -14.11 2.84 -2.13
C GLY A 32 -12.81 3.58 -1.82
N ASN A 33 -11.68 2.88 -1.69
CA ASN A 33 -10.41 3.47 -1.33
C ASN A 33 -9.68 4.00 -2.59
N VAL A 34 -9.05 5.17 -2.47
CA VAL A 34 -8.30 5.78 -3.57
C VAL A 34 -7.15 4.89 -4.07
N HIS A 35 -6.50 4.14 -3.19
CA HIS A 35 -5.42 3.23 -3.58
C HIS A 35 -5.93 2.08 -4.46
N PHE A 36 -7.14 1.58 -4.22
CA PHE A 36 -7.75 0.61 -5.13
C PHE A 36 -7.94 1.17 -6.54
N THR A 37 -8.27 2.47 -6.65
CA THR A 37 -8.33 3.14 -7.97
C THR A 37 -6.96 3.19 -8.65
N VAL A 38 -5.86 3.29 -7.87
CA VAL A 38 -4.49 3.21 -8.43
C VAL A 38 -4.20 1.80 -8.97
N ASP A 39 -4.58 0.75 -8.24
CA ASP A 39 -4.45 -0.64 -8.69
C ASP A 39 -5.20 -0.86 -10.02
N GLN A 40 -6.43 -0.35 -10.11
CA GLN A 40 -7.23 -0.41 -11.34
C GLN A 40 -6.56 0.35 -12.49
N ARG A 41 -6.00 1.56 -12.21
CA ARG A 41 -5.31 2.35 -13.22
C ARG A 41 -4.05 1.65 -13.73
N PHE A 42 -3.31 0.99 -12.85
CA PHE A 42 -2.17 0.15 -13.25
C PHE A 42 -2.61 -0.96 -14.22
N ALA A 43 -3.66 -1.70 -13.89
CA ALA A 43 -4.19 -2.76 -14.75
C ALA A 43 -4.64 -2.24 -16.14
N GLU A 44 -5.31 -1.08 -16.17
CA GLU A 44 -5.67 -0.41 -17.43
C GLU A 44 -4.46 -0.07 -18.28
N LEU A 45 -3.42 0.53 -17.67
CA LEU A 45 -2.20 0.92 -18.37
C LEU A 45 -1.46 -0.29 -18.92
N VAL A 46 -1.35 -1.37 -18.16
CA VAL A 46 -0.75 -2.64 -18.64
C VAL A 46 -1.51 -3.15 -19.85
N SER A 47 -2.84 -3.17 -19.80
CA SER A 47 -3.67 -3.59 -20.93
C SER A 47 -3.47 -2.69 -22.15
N GLN A 48 -3.45 -1.37 -21.98
CA GLN A 48 -3.22 -0.41 -23.07
C GLN A 48 -1.84 -0.56 -23.71
N LEU A 49 -0.79 -0.70 -22.89
CA LEU A 49 0.60 -0.85 -23.36
C LEU A 49 0.87 -2.18 -24.06
N THR A 50 0.00 -3.15 -23.87
CA THR A 50 0.13 -4.50 -24.46
C THR A 50 -0.94 -4.81 -25.51
N ASP A 51 -1.65 -3.80 -26.00
CA ASP A 51 -2.77 -3.97 -26.95
C ASP A 51 -3.81 -5.01 -26.48
N GLY A 52 -4.14 -5.02 -25.19
CA GLY A 52 -5.09 -5.95 -24.59
C GLY A 52 -4.55 -7.38 -24.43
N ARG A 53 -3.27 -7.62 -24.56
CA ARG A 53 -2.67 -8.95 -24.45
C ARG A 53 -2.30 -9.33 -23.04
N PHE A 54 -2.09 -8.36 -22.16
CA PHE A 54 -1.92 -8.60 -20.74
C PHE A 54 -3.09 -7.95 -19.99
N ILE A 55 -3.95 -8.79 -19.44
CA ILE A 55 -5.18 -8.37 -18.77
C ILE A 55 -5.02 -8.68 -17.28
N ILE A 56 -5.13 -7.66 -16.45
CA ILE A 56 -5.14 -7.80 -15.00
C ILE A 56 -6.54 -7.49 -14.49
N THR A 57 -7.16 -8.44 -13.80
CA THR A 57 -8.46 -8.25 -13.15
C THR A 57 -8.23 -7.91 -11.69
N ASN A 58 -8.69 -6.72 -11.27
CA ASN A 58 -8.55 -6.24 -9.89
C ASN A 58 -9.68 -6.75 -9.01
N TYR A 59 -9.33 -7.13 -7.80
CA TYR A 59 -10.24 -7.57 -6.74
C TYR A 59 -9.96 -6.76 -5.47
N SER A 60 -10.97 -6.11 -4.94
CA SER A 60 -10.86 -5.34 -3.71
C SER A 60 -10.67 -6.24 -2.48
N GLU A 61 -10.32 -5.64 -1.34
CA GLU A 61 -10.20 -6.37 -0.08
C GLU A 61 -11.40 -7.27 0.19
N GLY A 62 -11.14 -8.52 0.55
CA GLY A 62 -12.16 -9.50 0.89
C GLY A 62 -12.74 -10.30 -0.29
N GLU A 63 -12.53 -9.89 -1.54
CA GLU A 63 -13.06 -10.60 -2.70
C GLU A 63 -12.28 -11.89 -3.02
N LEU A 64 -10.96 -11.88 -2.89
CA LEU A 64 -10.11 -13.08 -3.07
C LEU A 64 -9.62 -13.62 -1.73
N CYS A 65 -9.20 -12.74 -0.85
CA CYS A 65 -8.68 -13.05 0.48
C CYS A 65 -8.79 -11.80 1.37
N SER A 66 -8.57 -11.97 2.69
CA SER A 66 -8.44 -10.82 3.58
C SER A 66 -7.13 -10.05 3.30
N ALA A 67 -7.07 -8.78 3.69
CA ALA A 67 -5.85 -7.97 3.55
C ALA A 67 -4.63 -8.67 4.17
N SER A 68 -4.77 -9.27 5.35
CA SER A 68 -3.68 -9.96 6.05
C SER A 68 -3.17 -11.24 5.37
N GLN A 69 -3.92 -11.80 4.43
CA GLN A 69 -3.56 -13.03 3.70
C GLN A 69 -2.94 -12.75 2.34
N LEU A 70 -3.08 -11.53 1.80
CA LEU A 70 -2.69 -11.21 0.43
C LEU A 70 -1.22 -11.51 0.15
N PHE A 71 -0.33 -11.12 1.06
CA PHE A 71 1.10 -11.38 0.93
C PHE A 71 1.41 -12.87 0.71
N ASP A 72 0.82 -13.73 1.54
CA ASP A 72 1.05 -15.17 1.46
C ASP A 72 0.45 -15.77 0.18
N PHE A 73 -0.68 -15.24 -0.28
CA PHE A 73 -1.34 -15.68 -1.52
C PHE A 73 -0.48 -15.36 -2.75
N VAL A 74 0.12 -14.16 -2.79
CA VAL A 74 1.03 -13.78 -3.87
C VAL A 74 2.35 -14.56 -3.79
N SER A 75 2.95 -14.64 -2.60
CA SER A 75 4.18 -15.40 -2.37
C SER A 75 4.09 -16.86 -2.79
N GLN A 76 2.92 -17.48 -2.60
CA GLN A 76 2.63 -18.87 -2.97
C GLN A 76 2.15 -19.03 -4.41
N GLY A 77 1.94 -17.94 -5.14
CA GLY A 77 1.42 -17.97 -6.51
C GLY A 77 -0.07 -18.33 -6.61
N THR A 78 -0.84 -18.20 -5.52
CA THR A 78 -2.30 -18.38 -5.53
C THR A 78 -3.00 -17.23 -6.23
N VAL A 79 -2.44 -16.04 -6.12
CA VAL A 79 -2.80 -14.81 -6.83
C VAL A 79 -1.53 -14.29 -7.49
N GLU A 80 -1.61 -13.84 -8.73
CA GLU A 80 -0.43 -13.47 -9.51
C GLU A 80 0.22 -12.17 -9.04
N CYS A 81 -0.55 -11.20 -8.54
CA CYS A 81 -0.01 -9.95 -8.00
C CYS A 81 -0.94 -9.34 -6.94
N GLY A 82 -0.42 -8.38 -6.19
CA GLY A 82 -1.16 -7.69 -5.13
C GLY A 82 -0.83 -6.21 -5.05
N GLY A 83 -1.84 -5.40 -4.73
CA GLY A 83 -1.70 -4.00 -4.34
C GLY A 83 -1.73 -3.87 -2.83
N ASP A 84 -0.63 -3.41 -2.23
CA ASP A 84 -0.48 -3.38 -0.78
C ASP A 84 0.37 -2.18 -0.30
N TRP A 85 0.52 -2.11 1.02
CA TRP A 85 1.51 -1.27 1.68
C TRP A 85 2.45 -2.15 2.50
N GLY A 86 3.74 -2.11 2.17
CA GLY A 86 4.75 -2.99 2.77
C GLY A 86 4.76 -3.00 4.30
N GLY A 87 4.43 -1.88 4.94
CA GLY A 87 4.38 -1.79 6.40
C GLY A 87 3.45 -2.80 7.09
N TYR A 88 2.46 -3.35 6.38
CA TYR A 88 1.61 -4.41 6.94
C TYR A 88 2.36 -5.73 7.19
N TRP A 89 3.50 -5.91 6.55
CA TRP A 89 4.29 -7.14 6.61
C TRP A 89 5.43 -7.09 7.62
N SER A 90 5.48 -6.06 8.45
CA SER A 90 6.48 -5.89 9.51
C SER A 90 6.57 -7.07 10.49
N GLY A 91 5.51 -7.88 10.60
CA GLY A 91 5.53 -9.14 11.35
C GLY A 91 6.32 -10.26 10.69
N LYS A 92 6.62 -10.16 9.38
CA LYS A 92 7.46 -11.11 8.64
C LYS A 92 8.93 -10.67 8.69
N ASP A 93 9.18 -9.40 8.41
CA ASP A 93 10.48 -8.75 8.57
C ASP A 93 10.26 -7.25 8.86
N THR A 94 10.98 -6.72 9.85
CA THR A 94 10.89 -5.29 10.22
C THR A 94 11.41 -4.36 9.13
N ALA A 95 12.19 -4.85 8.17
CA ALA A 95 12.63 -4.09 7.00
C ALA A 95 11.44 -3.61 6.15
N PHE A 96 10.33 -4.35 6.08
CA PHE A 96 9.12 -3.91 5.38
C PHE A 96 8.60 -2.57 5.89
N GLU A 97 8.51 -2.43 7.21
CA GLU A 97 8.04 -1.18 7.82
C GLU A 97 9.08 -0.06 7.67
N LEU A 98 10.36 -0.40 7.88
CA LEU A 98 11.44 0.57 7.76
C LEU A 98 11.47 1.22 6.37
N LEU A 99 11.38 0.42 5.32
CA LEU A 99 11.39 0.91 3.93
C LEU A 99 10.09 1.62 3.53
N SER A 100 8.98 1.34 4.22
CA SER A 100 7.66 1.87 3.87
C SER A 100 7.25 3.13 4.63
N THR A 101 7.90 3.46 5.77
CA THR A 101 7.44 4.52 6.68
C THR A 101 8.49 5.49 7.18
N ILE A 102 9.77 5.14 7.17
CA ILE A 102 10.80 5.90 7.92
C ILE A 102 11.72 6.68 7.01
N MET A 103 11.20 7.22 5.96
CA MET A 103 11.93 8.23 5.19
C MET A 103 11.54 9.61 5.70
N ASP A 104 11.81 9.88 6.99
CA ASP A 104 11.65 11.20 7.57
C ASP A 104 12.35 12.24 6.69
N ASP A 105 11.68 13.35 6.46
CA ASP A 105 12.12 14.46 5.61
C ASP A 105 12.13 14.20 4.09
N PHE A 106 11.79 13.01 3.61
CA PHE A 106 11.67 12.77 2.17
C PHE A 106 10.34 13.33 1.64
N THR A 107 10.45 14.16 0.60
CA THR A 107 9.29 14.44 -0.25
C THR A 107 9.01 13.23 -1.16
N ALA A 108 7.84 13.19 -1.80
CA ALA A 108 7.54 12.14 -2.78
C ALA A 108 8.60 12.09 -3.91
N LEU A 109 9.16 13.24 -4.31
CA LEU A 109 10.21 13.31 -5.33
C LEU A 109 11.52 12.72 -4.82
N ASP A 110 11.91 13.02 -3.59
CA ASP A 110 13.12 12.46 -2.99
C ASP A 110 13.01 10.93 -2.88
N TYR A 111 11.82 10.44 -2.48
CA TYR A 111 11.55 9.02 -2.38
C TYR A 111 11.66 8.32 -3.74
N TYR A 112 11.05 8.87 -4.80
CA TYR A 112 11.19 8.31 -6.14
C TYR A 112 12.63 8.39 -6.65
N THR A 113 13.35 9.47 -6.36
CA THR A 113 14.77 9.59 -6.71
C THR A 113 15.58 8.50 -6.00
N TRP A 114 15.33 8.27 -4.72
CA TRP A 114 15.98 7.19 -3.99
C TRP A 114 15.65 5.81 -4.58
N ILE A 115 14.39 5.54 -4.89
CA ILE A 115 13.97 4.26 -5.47
C ILE A 115 14.69 4.01 -6.80
N TYR A 116 14.68 4.96 -7.73
CA TYR A 116 15.13 4.71 -9.09
C TYR A 116 16.62 5.00 -9.32
N GLU A 117 17.22 5.92 -8.58
CA GLU A 117 18.57 6.42 -8.86
C GLU A 117 19.58 6.14 -7.72
N ALA A 118 19.12 5.77 -6.53
CA ALA A 118 20.01 5.64 -5.36
C ALA A 118 19.90 4.29 -4.63
N GLY A 119 19.49 3.23 -5.34
CA GLY A 119 19.52 1.86 -4.85
C GLY A 119 18.31 1.40 -4.06
N GLY A 120 17.28 2.24 -3.90
CA GLY A 120 16.07 1.87 -3.18
C GLY A 120 15.34 0.68 -3.82
N MET A 121 15.30 0.62 -5.16
CA MET A 121 14.71 -0.50 -5.89
C MET A 121 15.40 -1.83 -5.55
N ASP A 122 16.72 -1.83 -5.40
CA ASP A 122 17.48 -3.05 -5.08
C ASP A 122 17.14 -3.54 -3.66
N CYS A 123 16.97 -2.61 -2.70
CA CYS A 123 16.53 -2.96 -1.35
C CYS A 123 15.15 -3.64 -1.35
N TYR A 124 14.19 -3.09 -2.11
CA TYR A 124 12.86 -3.70 -2.22
C TYR A 124 12.90 -5.05 -2.92
N LYS A 125 13.66 -5.18 -4.01
CA LYS A 125 13.82 -6.46 -4.72
C LYS A 125 14.47 -7.53 -3.87
N GLU A 126 15.50 -7.18 -3.11
CA GLU A 126 16.13 -8.10 -2.17
C GLU A 126 15.14 -8.57 -1.10
N MET A 127 14.37 -7.64 -0.54
CA MET A 127 13.41 -7.93 0.51
C MET A 127 12.25 -8.81 0.02
N TYR A 128 11.56 -8.42 -1.06
CA TYR A 128 10.43 -9.18 -1.61
C TYR A 128 10.89 -10.48 -2.31
N GLY A 129 12.10 -10.49 -2.89
CA GLY A 129 12.68 -11.67 -3.55
C GLY A 129 12.85 -12.86 -2.61
N GLN A 130 13.08 -12.65 -1.30
CA GLN A 130 13.13 -13.71 -0.29
C GLN A 130 11.79 -14.46 -0.16
N TYR A 131 10.70 -13.86 -0.62
CA TYR A 131 9.34 -14.40 -0.57
C TYR A 131 8.80 -14.77 -1.95
N ASN A 132 9.68 -14.97 -2.95
CA ASN A 132 9.29 -15.32 -4.32
C ASN A 132 8.43 -14.24 -5.00
N MET A 133 8.72 -12.98 -4.74
CA MET A 133 7.99 -11.84 -5.30
C MET A 133 8.92 -10.81 -5.93
N GLU A 134 8.41 -10.08 -6.93
CA GLU A 134 8.99 -8.87 -7.49
C GLU A 134 8.23 -7.66 -6.98
N TYR A 135 8.95 -6.55 -6.79
CA TYR A 135 8.39 -5.29 -6.32
C TYR A 135 8.30 -4.25 -7.43
N PHE A 136 7.14 -3.59 -7.48
CA PHE A 136 6.89 -2.45 -8.37
C PHE A 136 6.22 -1.32 -7.59
N PRO A 137 6.83 -0.12 -7.50
CA PRO A 137 6.19 1.01 -6.84
C PRO A 137 5.01 1.52 -7.66
N LEU A 138 3.82 1.62 -7.07
CA LEU A 138 2.61 2.11 -7.72
C LEU A 138 2.33 3.58 -7.38
N VAL A 139 2.46 3.95 -6.11
CA VAL A 139 2.13 5.27 -5.61
C VAL A 139 2.89 5.57 -4.32
N THR A 140 3.19 6.83 -4.08
CA THR A 140 3.61 7.34 -2.77
C THR A 140 2.50 8.21 -2.20
N ASN A 141 2.22 8.06 -0.92
CA ASN A 141 1.34 8.98 -0.22
C ASN A 141 2.06 10.32 0.01
N PRO A 142 1.36 11.45 -0.15
CA PRO A 142 1.85 12.73 0.36
C PRO A 142 1.84 12.70 1.90
N SER A 143 2.29 13.80 2.51
CA SER A 143 2.22 13.95 3.97
C SER A 143 0.79 13.69 4.48
N GLU A 144 0.67 12.77 5.40
CA GLU A 144 -0.59 12.45 6.07
C GLU A 144 -0.81 13.37 7.28
N SER A 145 -2.07 13.61 7.63
CA SER A 145 -2.39 14.22 8.92
C SER A 145 -2.06 13.20 10.03
N GLY A 146 -1.39 13.66 11.10
CA GLY A 146 -0.89 12.78 12.14
C GLY A 146 -1.98 11.92 12.79
N ILE A 147 -2.96 12.54 13.42
CA ILE A 147 -4.08 11.84 14.08
C ILE A 147 -5.36 12.65 13.90
N ARG A 148 -6.43 11.96 13.51
CA ARG A 148 -7.80 12.49 13.58
C ARG A 148 -8.48 11.88 14.78
N SER A 149 -9.08 12.73 15.65
CA SER A 149 -9.68 12.26 16.90
C SER A 149 -11.06 12.86 17.13
N VAL A 150 -11.86 12.18 17.94
CA VAL A 150 -13.21 12.65 18.35
C VAL A 150 -13.15 13.80 19.35
N SER A 151 -12.01 14.04 19.98
CA SER A 151 -11.76 15.14 20.90
C SER A 151 -10.44 15.83 20.58
N PRO A 152 -10.28 17.13 20.86
CA PRO A 152 -9.02 17.83 20.65
C PRO A 152 -7.88 17.16 21.43
N ILE A 153 -6.71 17.05 20.77
CA ILE A 153 -5.46 16.61 21.38
C ILE A 153 -4.55 17.82 21.50
N THR A 154 -4.18 18.19 22.71
CA THR A 154 -3.33 19.34 23.01
C THR A 154 -2.05 18.95 23.71
N SER A 155 -1.98 17.73 24.22
CA SER A 155 -0.83 17.18 24.95
C SER A 155 -0.70 15.67 24.73
N ILE A 156 0.44 15.10 25.14
CA ILE A 156 0.64 13.64 25.15
C ILE A 156 -0.29 12.99 26.18
N GLU A 157 -0.53 13.65 27.27
CA GLU A 157 -1.42 13.19 28.36
C GLU A 157 -2.85 12.98 27.84
N ASP A 158 -3.35 13.85 26.95
CA ASP A 158 -4.66 13.66 26.32
C ASP A 158 -4.69 12.33 25.55
N MET A 159 -3.62 12.03 24.80
CA MET A 159 -3.51 10.79 24.02
C MET A 159 -3.45 9.53 24.90
N GLN A 160 -2.86 9.61 26.10
CA GLN A 160 -2.75 8.47 27.02
C GLN A 160 -4.12 7.98 27.51
N HIS A 161 -5.12 8.86 27.52
CA HIS A 161 -6.50 8.55 27.92
C HIS A 161 -7.40 8.11 26.76
N MET A 162 -6.87 8.09 25.54
CA MET A 162 -7.61 7.73 24.32
C MET A 162 -7.22 6.33 23.82
N LYS A 163 -8.14 5.69 23.12
CA LYS A 163 -7.88 4.47 22.33
C LYS A 163 -7.51 4.91 20.91
N ILE A 164 -6.23 4.88 20.59
CA ILE A 164 -5.72 5.38 19.31
C ILE A 164 -5.34 4.21 18.42
N ARG A 165 -5.79 4.26 17.17
CA ARG A 165 -5.33 3.35 16.13
C ARG A 165 -4.11 3.93 15.44
N LEU A 166 -3.01 3.18 15.41
CA LEU A 166 -1.86 3.48 14.57
C LEU A 166 -1.52 2.27 13.70
N GLY A 167 -1.09 2.54 12.48
CA GLY A 167 -0.54 1.51 11.60
C GLY A 167 0.94 1.28 11.90
N GLY A 168 1.38 0.03 11.78
CA GLY A 168 2.79 -0.34 11.89
C GLY A 168 3.26 -0.65 13.32
N VAL A 169 4.27 -1.51 13.40
CA VAL A 169 4.85 -1.96 14.68
C VAL A 169 5.71 -0.86 15.31
N MET A 170 6.42 -0.07 14.50
CA MET A 170 7.30 0.99 14.99
C MET A 170 6.50 2.12 15.63
N ALA A 171 5.44 2.58 14.96
CA ALA A 171 4.52 3.58 15.51
C ALA A 171 3.88 3.09 16.81
N GLY A 172 3.47 1.81 16.86
CA GLY A 172 2.95 1.18 18.08
C GLY A 172 3.97 1.15 19.22
N LYS A 173 5.23 0.82 18.95
CA LYS A 173 6.30 0.84 19.96
C LYS A 173 6.61 2.25 20.46
N ALA A 174 6.60 3.25 19.57
CA ALA A 174 6.79 4.65 19.96
C ALA A 174 5.65 5.13 20.87
N ALA A 175 4.40 4.88 20.48
CA ALA A 175 3.22 5.20 21.29
C ALA A 175 3.25 4.52 22.65
N GLN A 176 3.63 3.26 22.71
CA GLN A 176 3.75 2.52 23.98
C GLN A 176 4.79 3.15 24.93
N LYS A 177 5.93 3.63 24.38
CA LYS A 177 6.92 4.36 25.19
C LYS A 177 6.39 5.68 25.72
N LEU A 178 5.42 6.29 25.06
CA LEU A 178 4.73 7.50 25.50
C LEU A 178 3.53 7.20 26.42
N GLY A 179 3.26 5.94 26.74
CA GLY A 179 2.13 5.52 27.57
C GLY A 179 0.79 5.60 26.85
N ILE A 180 0.76 5.65 25.52
CA ILE A 180 -0.46 5.75 24.72
C ILE A 180 -1.01 4.35 24.45
N ASN A 181 -2.33 4.19 24.65
CA ASN A 181 -3.02 2.93 24.40
C ASN A 181 -3.34 2.76 22.91
N ILE A 182 -2.75 1.74 22.29
CA ILE A 182 -2.96 1.42 20.88
C ILE A 182 -4.00 0.32 20.74
N THR A 183 -4.97 0.56 19.86
CA THR A 183 -5.97 -0.43 19.44
C THR A 183 -5.71 -0.81 17.98
N THR A 184 -5.63 -2.10 17.69
CA THR A 184 -5.46 -2.59 16.32
C THR A 184 -6.82 -2.68 15.64
N VAL A 185 -6.97 -1.97 14.53
CA VAL A 185 -8.17 -1.95 13.68
C VAL A 185 -7.70 -1.90 12.23
N ALA A 186 -8.34 -2.66 11.34
CA ALA A 186 -8.06 -2.60 9.90
C ALA A 186 -8.35 -1.20 9.35
N ALA A 187 -7.62 -0.78 8.32
CA ALA A 187 -7.82 0.55 7.73
C ALA A 187 -9.24 0.72 7.17
N SER A 188 -9.81 -0.34 6.60
CA SER A 188 -11.20 -0.38 6.10
C SER A 188 -12.26 -0.20 7.19
N GLU A 189 -11.95 -0.55 8.45
CA GLU A 189 -12.86 -0.48 9.58
C GLU A 189 -12.72 0.81 10.41
N LEU A 190 -11.78 1.69 10.05
CA LEU A 190 -11.42 2.88 10.83
C LEU A 190 -12.63 3.79 11.09
N TYR A 191 -13.39 4.11 10.04
CA TYR A 191 -14.54 5.02 10.13
C TYR A 191 -15.63 4.46 11.05
N GLU A 192 -16.01 3.20 10.87
CA GLU A 192 -17.01 2.54 11.71
C GLU A 192 -16.54 2.40 13.17
N SER A 193 -15.27 2.14 13.38
CA SER A 193 -14.67 2.01 14.70
C SER A 193 -14.68 3.33 15.47
N LEU A 194 -14.41 4.45 14.79
CA LEU A 194 -14.58 5.80 15.34
C LEU A 194 -16.04 6.09 15.66
N GLN A 195 -16.95 5.79 14.73
CA GLN A 195 -18.39 6.03 14.92
C GLN A 195 -18.98 5.25 16.11
N ARG A 196 -18.50 4.03 16.33
CA ARG A 196 -18.95 3.16 17.42
C ARG A 196 -18.21 3.38 18.73
N GLY A 197 -17.22 4.25 18.79
CA GLY A 197 -16.40 4.49 19.98
C GLY A 197 -15.48 3.31 20.35
N VAL A 198 -15.17 2.43 19.40
CA VAL A 198 -14.16 1.37 19.56
C VAL A 198 -12.79 1.99 19.68
N ILE A 199 -12.54 3.05 18.90
CA ILE A 199 -11.37 3.92 18.99
C ILE A 199 -11.81 5.38 19.12
N ASP A 200 -10.92 6.21 19.65
CA ASP A 200 -11.13 7.64 19.85
C ASP A 200 -10.34 8.48 18.85
N GLY A 201 -9.37 7.85 18.13
CA GLY A 201 -8.56 8.49 17.11
C GLY A 201 -7.77 7.48 16.28
N GLY A 202 -7.29 7.97 15.10
CA GLY A 202 -6.47 7.18 14.20
C GLY A 202 -6.04 7.98 12.97
#